data_598ca567eb7a1d592ad5f9a1a2dcaa18
#
_entry.id   598ca567eb7a1d592ad5f9a1a2dcaa18
#
_cell.length_a   1.000
_cell.length_b   1.000
_cell.length_c   1.000
_cell.angle_alpha   90.00
_cell.angle_beta   90.00
_cell.angle_gamma   90.00
#
_symmetry.space_group_name_H-M   'P 1'
#
loop_
_entity.id
_entity.type
_entity.pdbx_description
1 polymer ?
#
loop_
_entity_poly.entity_id
_entity_poly.type
_entity_poly.pdbx_seq_one_letter_code
_entity_poly.pdbx_strand_id
1 'polypeptide(L)'
;MPADIEPPVGAMARAWARAVCAEPGSHTSPQHLEPVLIQIVGRLLELARSEPFPVPEARQLGALLAEPPFERTRMLAQASRWLLGFPSGRPGSLVATRWPFIASQAIDSYAQALQERALDQQKHKISAQVSQRVQEIAALQHRLRHEATHDALTDLANRTLLQDKVARMAADPNSDVGLLLIDLDRFKQINDGYGHAVGDEVLVELANRLRETCPPDTVICRYGGDEFVLAVNRDYHTVAEIAHRIVLALRDPVWSTAGPVPVSASVGTAHNPPGTRCDFTDLLRRADRAMYSAKTAGGRRFAFSDSDDPEIDAVAG
;
A
#
# COMPACT_ATOMS: atom_id res chain seq x y z
N MET A 1 1.68 64.91 43.47
CA MET A 1 1.78 64.31 42.16
C MET A 1 0.48 63.56 41.91
N PRO A 2 -0.34 63.87 40.90
CA PRO A 2 -1.56 63.16 40.65
C PRO A 2 -1.21 61.76 40.14
N ALA A 3 -1.83 60.74 40.76
CA ALA A 3 -1.65 59.35 40.39
C ALA A 3 -1.82 59.11 38.87
N ASP A 4 -0.89 58.41 38.25
CA ASP A 4 -1.02 57.91 36.88
C ASP A 4 -2.32 57.06 36.83
N ILE A 5 -3.29 57.53 36.05
CA ILE A 5 -4.48 56.75 35.77
C ILE A 5 -4.00 55.53 34.98
N GLU A 6 -3.99 54.36 35.65
CA GLU A 6 -3.66 53.11 34.97
C GLU A 6 -4.61 52.88 33.81
N PRO A 7 -4.10 52.50 32.63
CA PRO A 7 -4.95 52.20 31.50
C PRO A 7 -5.98 51.07 31.85
N PRO A 8 -7.21 51.14 31.39
CA PRO A 8 -8.28 50.22 31.79
C PRO A 8 -8.12 48.85 31.07
N VAL A 9 -7.03 48.13 31.37
CA VAL A 9 -6.70 46.83 30.75
C VAL A 9 -7.81 45.83 30.92
N GLY A 10 -8.36 45.67 32.13
CA GLY A 10 -9.43 44.72 32.41
C GLY A 10 -10.75 45.01 31.67
N ALA A 11 -11.10 46.30 31.49
CA ALA A 11 -12.28 46.68 30.72
C ALA A 11 -12.13 46.33 29.25
N MET A 12 -10.96 46.59 28.67
CA MET A 12 -10.63 46.24 27.29
C MET A 12 -10.60 44.74 27.09
N ALA A 13 -9.91 44.00 27.98
CA ALA A 13 -9.80 42.54 27.88
C ALA A 13 -11.21 41.85 27.94
N ARG A 14 -12.11 42.33 28.82
CA ARG A 14 -13.48 41.87 28.86
C ARG A 14 -14.27 42.13 27.56
N ALA A 15 -14.10 43.33 27.02
CA ALA A 15 -14.80 43.70 25.78
C ALA A 15 -14.25 42.88 24.58
N TRP A 16 -12.93 42.70 24.52
CA TRP A 16 -12.29 41.89 23.51
C TRP A 16 -12.66 40.40 23.65
N ALA A 17 -12.62 39.82 24.85
CA ALA A 17 -13.03 38.45 25.09
C ALA A 17 -14.49 38.19 24.63
N ARG A 18 -15.41 39.12 24.94
CA ARG A 18 -16.79 39.03 24.45
C ARG A 18 -16.89 39.08 22.92
N ALA A 19 -16.11 39.96 22.29
CA ALA A 19 -16.09 40.06 20.82
C ALA A 19 -15.58 38.75 20.15
N VAL A 20 -14.53 38.14 20.70
CA VAL A 20 -14.03 36.84 20.25
C VAL A 20 -15.05 35.73 20.41
N CYS A 21 -15.72 35.68 21.56
CA CYS A 21 -16.74 34.65 21.83
C CYS A 21 -18.03 34.82 21.02
N ALA A 22 -18.32 36.04 20.56
CA ALA A 22 -19.49 36.32 19.70
C ALA A 22 -19.31 35.85 18.26
N GLU A 23 -18.10 35.46 17.86
CA GLU A 23 -17.82 34.95 16.50
C GLU A 23 -18.43 33.56 16.28
N PRO A 24 -19.03 33.29 15.12
CA PRO A 24 -19.59 31.98 14.79
C PRO A 24 -18.56 30.85 14.92
N GLY A 25 -18.89 29.82 15.70
CA GLY A 25 -18.04 28.66 15.93
C GLY A 25 -16.92 28.89 16.98
N SER A 26 -17.02 29.92 17.81
CA SER A 26 -16.24 30.02 19.04
C SER A 26 -16.80 29.08 20.09
N HIS A 27 -15.96 28.21 20.65
CA HIS A 27 -16.34 27.25 21.71
C HIS A 27 -15.77 27.68 23.07
N THR A 28 -15.19 28.88 23.16
CA THR A 28 -14.54 29.39 24.37
C THR A 28 -15.43 30.41 25.06
N SER A 29 -15.46 30.40 26.39
CA SER A 29 -16.22 31.39 27.15
C SER A 29 -15.38 32.64 27.40
N PRO A 30 -16.02 33.84 27.55
CA PRO A 30 -15.31 35.06 27.87
C PRO A 30 -14.52 34.98 29.19
N GLN A 31 -14.98 34.17 30.15
CA GLN A 31 -14.32 33.97 31.44
C GLN A 31 -12.94 33.30 31.32
N HIS A 32 -12.73 32.45 30.30
CA HIS A 32 -11.45 31.82 30.05
C HIS A 32 -10.48 32.73 29.27
N LEU A 33 -11.00 33.60 28.38
CA LEU A 33 -10.19 34.48 27.55
C LEU A 33 -9.75 35.74 28.28
N GLU A 34 -10.57 36.29 29.16
CA GLU A 34 -10.26 37.54 29.84
C GLU A 34 -8.92 37.54 30.58
N PRO A 35 -8.61 36.51 31.42
CA PRO A 35 -7.29 36.45 32.09
C PRO A 35 -6.10 36.43 31.13
N VAL A 36 -6.22 35.67 30.02
CA VAL A 36 -5.17 35.57 29.01
C VAL A 36 -4.93 36.92 28.33
N LEU A 37 -6.01 37.61 27.95
CA LEU A 37 -5.92 38.92 27.33
C LEU A 37 -5.40 39.99 28.30
N ILE A 38 -5.77 39.93 29.57
CA ILE A 38 -5.22 40.79 30.61
C ILE A 38 -3.70 40.59 30.72
N GLN A 39 -3.26 39.36 30.75
CA GLN A 39 -1.83 39.04 30.84
C GLN A 39 -1.05 39.55 29.61
N ILE A 40 -1.58 39.28 28.38
CA ILE A 40 -0.92 39.72 27.14
C ILE A 40 -0.84 41.26 27.08
N VAL A 41 -1.95 41.96 27.27
CA VAL A 41 -1.98 43.42 27.19
C VAL A 41 -1.18 44.07 28.33
N GLY A 42 -1.28 43.49 29.53
CA GLY A 42 -0.46 43.93 30.68
C GLY A 42 1.01 43.80 30.39
N ARG A 43 1.44 42.69 29.83
CA ARG A 43 2.85 42.49 29.46
C ARG A 43 3.32 43.44 28.35
N LEU A 44 2.48 43.66 27.32
CA LEU A 44 2.79 44.65 26.27
C LEU A 44 2.94 46.08 26.87
N LEU A 45 2.14 46.46 27.87
CA LEU A 45 2.29 47.75 28.57
C LEU A 45 3.57 47.81 29.38
N GLU A 46 3.94 46.74 30.07
CA GLU A 46 5.23 46.67 30.77
C GLU A 46 6.40 46.87 29.80
N LEU A 47 6.36 46.23 28.63
CA LEU A 47 7.36 46.37 27.59
C LEU A 47 7.43 47.83 27.06
N ALA A 48 6.28 48.52 26.96
CA ALA A 48 6.27 49.95 26.59
C ALA A 48 6.92 50.86 27.62
N ARG A 49 7.03 50.42 28.88
CA ARG A 49 7.70 51.14 29.97
C ARG A 49 9.19 50.80 30.11
N SER A 50 9.64 49.68 29.54
CA SER A 50 10.97 49.10 29.74
C SER A 50 12.07 49.83 28.97
N GLU A 51 13.29 49.82 29.53
CA GLU A 51 14.53 50.22 28.87
C GLU A 51 15.59 49.12 29.08
N PRO A 52 16.27 48.66 28.03
CA PRO A 52 16.09 48.99 26.62
C PRO A 52 14.75 48.53 26.08
N PHE A 53 14.31 49.09 24.93
CA PHE A 53 13.01 48.82 24.31
C PHE A 53 12.94 47.39 23.72
N PRO A 54 12.16 46.47 24.28
CA PRO A 54 12.26 45.02 23.99
C PRO A 54 11.28 44.60 22.86
N VAL A 55 11.68 44.84 21.61
CA VAL A 55 10.91 44.43 20.40
C VAL A 55 10.74 42.92 20.27
N PRO A 56 11.76 42.07 20.56
CA PRO A 56 11.61 40.63 20.45
C PRO A 56 10.50 40.04 21.32
N GLU A 57 10.36 40.53 22.56
CA GLU A 57 9.31 40.06 23.50
C GLU A 57 7.93 40.48 23.04
N ALA A 58 7.76 41.66 22.45
CA ALA A 58 6.48 42.08 21.87
C ALA A 58 6.08 41.19 20.71
N ARG A 59 7.02 40.74 19.88
CA ARG A 59 6.80 39.77 18.81
C ARG A 59 6.43 38.39 19.35
N GLN A 60 7.09 37.92 20.41
CA GLN A 60 6.72 36.62 21.05
C GLN A 60 5.29 36.65 21.56
N LEU A 61 4.86 37.73 22.21
CA LEU A 61 3.48 37.90 22.68
C LEU A 61 2.47 37.91 21.51
N GLY A 62 2.84 38.56 20.40
CA GLY A 62 2.03 38.52 19.19
C GLY A 62 1.89 37.12 18.59
N ALA A 63 2.97 36.32 18.53
CA ALA A 63 2.96 34.98 18.07
C ALA A 63 2.07 34.07 18.94
N LEU A 64 2.02 34.26 20.26
CA LEU A 64 1.12 33.55 21.18
C LEU A 64 -0.36 33.81 20.88
N LEU A 65 -0.72 34.97 20.34
CA LEU A 65 -2.09 35.25 19.87
C LEU A 65 -2.49 34.40 18.67
N ALA A 66 -1.55 33.76 17.96
CA ALA A 66 -1.88 32.83 16.88
C ALA A 66 -2.27 31.44 17.41
N GLU A 67 -2.19 31.19 18.71
CA GLU A 67 -2.61 29.92 19.33
C GLU A 67 -4.11 29.88 19.62
N PRO A 68 -4.71 28.67 19.77
CA PRO A 68 -6.08 28.59 20.19
C PRO A 68 -6.34 29.42 21.47
N PRO A 69 -7.44 30.11 21.53
CA PRO A 69 -8.56 30.16 20.58
C PRO A 69 -8.49 31.29 19.53
N PHE A 70 -7.35 31.98 19.37
CA PHE A 70 -7.20 33.16 18.50
C PHE A 70 -6.68 32.82 17.09
N GLU A 71 -6.53 31.56 16.73
CA GLU A 71 -5.93 31.06 15.49
C GLU A 71 -6.64 31.42 14.18
N ARG A 72 -7.79 32.11 14.26
CA ARG A 72 -8.58 32.44 13.07
C ARG A 72 -8.18 33.79 12.50
N THR A 73 -8.01 33.89 11.19
CA THR A 73 -7.63 35.13 10.49
C THR A 73 -8.56 36.32 10.82
N ARG A 74 -9.85 36.09 11.08
CA ARG A 74 -10.80 37.14 11.50
C ARG A 74 -10.44 37.76 12.85
N MET A 75 -9.79 37.00 13.72
CA MET A 75 -9.36 37.49 15.03
C MET A 75 -8.22 38.50 14.92
N LEU A 76 -7.39 38.45 13.85
CA LEU A 76 -6.35 39.43 13.60
C LEU A 76 -6.91 40.86 13.47
N ALA A 77 -8.01 41.02 12.72
CA ALA A 77 -8.66 42.33 12.56
C ALA A 77 -9.21 42.87 13.89
N GLN A 78 -9.75 41.97 14.74
CA GLN A 78 -10.19 42.35 16.08
C GLN A 78 -9.01 42.70 16.98
N ALA A 79 -7.94 41.89 17.02
CA ALA A 79 -6.74 42.14 17.77
C ALA A 79 -6.12 43.53 17.40
N SER A 80 -6.04 43.80 16.09
CA SER A 80 -5.57 45.10 15.57
C SER A 80 -6.42 46.25 16.07
N ARG A 81 -7.75 46.11 16.01
CA ARG A 81 -8.68 47.17 16.52
C ARG A 81 -8.50 47.43 18.01
N TRP A 82 -8.40 46.36 18.80
CA TRP A 82 -8.29 46.49 20.25
C TRP A 82 -6.91 47.00 20.68
N LEU A 83 -5.83 46.49 20.09
CA LEU A 83 -4.46 46.92 20.46
C LEU A 83 -4.14 48.31 19.97
N LEU A 84 -4.46 48.69 18.74
CA LEU A 84 -4.21 50.02 18.23
C LEU A 84 -5.16 51.08 18.77
N GLY A 85 -6.41 50.71 19.09
CA GLY A 85 -7.39 51.61 19.71
C GLY A 85 -7.28 51.76 21.23
N PHE A 86 -6.33 51.07 21.87
CA PHE A 86 -6.20 51.08 23.32
C PHE A 86 -5.66 52.43 23.84
N PRO A 87 -6.34 53.08 24.82
CA PRO A 87 -5.87 54.30 25.41
C PRO A 87 -4.71 54.02 26.35
N SER A 88 -3.49 54.06 25.85
CA SER A 88 -2.25 53.63 26.51
C SER A 88 -1.66 54.64 27.54
N GLY A 89 -2.37 55.72 27.86
CA GLY A 89 -1.94 56.72 28.83
C GLY A 89 -2.23 58.17 28.43
N ARG A 90 -1.73 59.15 29.21
CA ARG A 90 -1.87 60.58 28.89
C ARG A 90 -1.10 60.95 27.62
N PRO A 91 -1.62 61.79 26.74
CA PRO A 91 -0.90 62.34 25.63
C PRO A 91 0.45 62.87 26.05
N GLY A 92 1.53 62.45 25.35
CA GLY A 92 2.92 62.83 25.67
C GLY A 92 3.63 61.96 26.71
N SER A 93 2.97 60.97 27.29
CA SER A 93 3.66 59.97 28.14
C SER A 93 4.52 59.03 27.31
N LEU A 94 5.57 58.44 27.93
CA LEU A 94 6.43 57.45 27.31
C LEU A 94 5.63 56.25 26.73
N VAL A 95 4.66 55.76 27.50
CA VAL A 95 3.81 54.67 27.08
C VAL A 95 2.93 55.04 25.87
N ALA A 96 2.31 56.22 25.90
CA ALA A 96 1.48 56.69 24.78
C ALA A 96 2.28 56.85 23.49
N THR A 97 3.56 57.22 23.59
CA THR A 97 4.47 57.37 22.43
C THR A 97 4.93 56.03 21.88
N ARG A 98 5.23 55.04 22.73
CA ARG A 98 5.77 53.70 22.34
C ARG A 98 4.71 52.65 22.04
N TRP A 99 3.53 52.80 22.61
CA TRP A 99 2.44 51.79 22.47
C TRP A 99 2.09 51.48 21.02
N PRO A 100 1.86 52.40 20.09
CA PRO A 100 1.53 52.08 18.73
C PRO A 100 2.58 51.23 18.04
N PHE A 101 3.84 51.44 18.34
CA PHE A 101 4.94 50.66 17.81
C PHE A 101 4.97 49.23 18.38
N ILE A 102 4.83 49.07 19.70
CA ILE A 102 4.74 47.75 20.34
C ILE A 102 3.54 46.98 19.87
N ALA A 103 2.39 47.62 19.79
CA ALA A 103 1.14 47.00 19.29
C ALA A 103 1.30 46.56 17.82
N SER A 104 1.93 47.36 16.97
CA SER A 104 2.21 46.97 15.59
C SER A 104 3.13 45.75 15.50
N GLN A 105 4.22 45.70 16.29
CA GLN A 105 5.11 44.53 16.31
C GLN A 105 4.43 43.25 16.76
N ALA A 106 3.53 43.34 17.74
CA ALA A 106 2.72 42.19 18.17
C ALA A 106 1.71 41.75 17.09
N ILE A 107 1.05 42.71 16.42
CA ILE A 107 0.09 42.42 15.34
C ILE A 107 0.80 41.79 14.13
N ASP A 108 1.95 42.33 13.72
CA ASP A 108 2.74 41.81 12.59
C ASP A 108 3.18 40.35 12.85
N SER A 109 3.69 40.11 14.07
CA SER A 109 4.10 38.75 14.46
C SER A 109 2.93 37.80 14.58
N TYR A 110 1.76 38.25 15.04
CA TYR A 110 0.53 37.49 15.04
C TYR A 110 0.09 37.11 13.60
N ALA A 111 0.14 38.09 12.71
CA ALA A 111 -0.21 37.83 11.29
C ALA A 111 0.73 36.81 10.64
N GLN A 112 2.04 36.96 10.89
CA GLN A 112 3.05 36.03 10.40
C GLN A 112 2.84 34.62 10.94
N ALA A 113 2.61 34.45 12.24
CA ALA A 113 2.36 33.15 12.86
C ALA A 113 1.08 32.46 12.34
N LEU A 114 0.01 33.22 12.08
CA LEU A 114 -1.19 32.71 11.44
C LEU A 114 -0.92 32.20 10.02
N GLN A 115 -0.12 32.94 9.26
CA GLN A 115 0.23 32.56 7.88
C GLN A 115 1.10 31.30 7.85
N GLU A 116 2.10 31.21 8.72
CA GLU A 116 2.96 30.02 8.86
C GLU A 116 2.13 28.77 9.21
N ARG A 117 1.21 28.88 10.17
CA ARG A 117 0.31 27.79 10.54
C ARG A 117 -0.62 27.36 9.41
N ALA A 118 -1.19 28.31 8.69
CA ALA A 118 -2.04 27.99 7.54
C ALA A 118 -1.27 27.24 6.45
N LEU A 119 -0.03 27.64 6.18
CA LEU A 119 0.88 26.98 5.26
C LEU A 119 1.24 25.56 5.73
N ASP A 120 1.54 25.39 7.00
CA ASP A 120 1.89 24.06 7.54
C ASP A 120 0.68 23.11 7.54
N GLN A 121 -0.50 23.60 7.89
CA GLN A 121 -1.73 22.81 7.77
C GLN A 121 -1.99 22.39 6.32
N GLN A 122 -1.78 23.28 5.36
CA GLN A 122 -1.91 22.97 3.93
C GLN A 122 -0.89 21.93 3.49
N LYS A 123 0.38 22.07 3.88
CA LYS A 123 1.43 21.07 3.59
C LYS A 123 1.08 19.70 4.15
N HIS A 124 0.62 19.62 5.39
CA HIS A 124 0.22 18.36 6.01
C HIS A 124 -0.96 17.69 5.27
N LYS A 125 -1.97 18.48 4.87
CA LYS A 125 -3.10 17.96 4.08
C LYS A 125 -2.65 17.42 2.72
N ILE A 126 -1.80 18.17 2.01
CA ILE A 126 -1.26 17.74 0.70
C ILE A 126 -0.42 16.46 0.87
N SER A 127 0.48 16.43 1.86
CA SER A 127 1.31 15.26 2.13
C SER A 127 0.48 14.01 2.43
N ALA A 128 -0.56 14.12 3.26
CA ALA A 128 -1.47 13.02 3.55
C ALA A 128 -2.21 12.52 2.28
N GLN A 129 -2.71 13.44 1.45
CA GLN A 129 -3.37 13.10 0.18
C GLN A 129 -2.42 12.41 -0.80
N VAL A 130 -1.18 12.91 -0.93
CA VAL A 130 -0.16 12.30 -1.80
C VAL A 130 0.17 10.89 -1.32
N SER A 131 0.39 10.70 -0.01
CA SER A 131 0.68 9.37 0.56
C SER A 131 -0.45 8.37 0.30
N GLN A 132 -1.70 8.79 0.47
CA GLN A 132 -2.86 7.95 0.16
C GLN A 132 -2.91 7.56 -1.32
N ARG A 133 -2.70 8.52 -2.23
CA ARG A 133 -2.68 8.24 -3.68
C ARG A 133 -1.57 7.30 -4.10
N VAL A 134 -0.39 7.44 -3.51
CA VAL A 134 0.73 6.52 -3.77
C VAL A 134 0.38 5.09 -3.35
N GLN A 135 -0.26 4.91 -2.19
CA GLN A 135 -0.71 3.60 -1.73
C GLN A 135 -1.79 3.00 -2.65
N GLU A 136 -2.77 3.80 -3.08
CA GLU A 136 -3.81 3.35 -4.02
C GLU A 136 -3.20 2.90 -5.35
N ILE A 137 -2.26 3.67 -5.90
CA ILE A 137 -1.58 3.33 -7.16
C ILE A 137 -0.76 2.04 -7.00
N ALA A 138 -0.01 1.88 -5.90
CA ALA A 138 0.76 0.67 -5.63
C ALA A 138 -0.13 -0.58 -5.53
N ALA A 139 -1.27 -0.48 -4.85
CA ALA A 139 -2.24 -1.56 -4.73
C ALA A 139 -2.86 -1.94 -6.09
N LEU A 140 -3.22 -0.95 -6.91
CA LEU A 140 -3.72 -1.18 -8.26
C LEU A 140 -2.67 -1.83 -9.17
N GLN A 141 -1.43 -1.36 -9.12
CA GLN A 141 -0.32 -1.96 -9.88
C GLN A 141 -0.06 -3.41 -9.47
N HIS A 142 -0.12 -3.72 -8.17
CA HIS A 142 0.02 -5.08 -7.69
C HIS A 142 -1.10 -5.98 -8.23
N ARG A 143 -2.35 -5.52 -8.16
CA ARG A 143 -3.51 -6.26 -8.69
C ARG A 143 -3.40 -6.50 -10.19
N LEU A 144 -3.08 -5.45 -10.97
CA LEU A 144 -2.93 -5.58 -12.42
C LEU A 144 -1.79 -6.54 -12.81
N ARG A 145 -0.67 -6.52 -12.07
CA ARG A 145 0.41 -7.50 -12.29
C ARG A 145 -0.03 -8.91 -11.98
N HIS A 146 -0.78 -9.10 -10.89
CA HIS A 146 -1.30 -10.42 -10.52
C HIS A 146 -2.25 -10.95 -11.59
N GLU A 147 -3.24 -10.15 -12.00
CA GLU A 147 -4.19 -10.50 -13.07
C GLU A 147 -3.48 -10.78 -14.42
N ALA A 148 -2.43 -10.04 -14.75
CA ALA A 148 -1.64 -10.25 -15.96
C ALA A 148 -0.75 -11.51 -15.93
N THR A 149 -0.48 -12.07 -14.75
CA THR A 149 0.49 -13.16 -14.55
C THR A 149 -0.10 -14.42 -13.94
N HIS A 150 -1.36 -14.41 -13.49
CA HIS A 150 -2.02 -15.55 -12.88
C HIS A 150 -3.32 -15.91 -13.60
N ASP A 151 -3.72 -17.17 -13.47
CA ASP A 151 -5.01 -17.68 -13.97
C ASP A 151 -6.12 -17.32 -12.99
N ALA A 152 -7.21 -16.73 -13.50
CA ALA A 152 -8.30 -16.19 -12.67
C ALA A 152 -9.10 -17.29 -11.92
N LEU A 153 -9.10 -18.53 -12.40
CA LEU A 153 -9.83 -19.62 -11.76
C LEU A 153 -9.02 -20.29 -10.66
N THR A 154 -7.76 -20.60 -10.94
CA THR A 154 -6.91 -21.45 -10.09
C THR A 154 -5.90 -20.67 -9.26
N ASP A 155 -5.72 -19.39 -9.55
CA ASP A 155 -4.69 -18.53 -8.95
C ASP A 155 -3.26 -19.10 -9.11
N LEU A 156 -3.03 -19.94 -10.11
CA LEU A 156 -1.72 -20.41 -10.53
C LEU A 156 -1.08 -19.41 -11.49
N ALA A 157 0.23 -19.55 -11.70
CA ALA A 157 0.88 -18.82 -12.79
C ALA A 157 0.12 -19.06 -14.10
N ASN A 158 0.04 -18.02 -14.94
CA ASN A 158 -0.40 -18.18 -16.32
C ASN A 158 0.82 -18.42 -17.25
N ARG A 159 0.55 -18.63 -18.55
CA ARG A 159 1.58 -18.86 -19.56
C ARG A 159 2.66 -17.77 -19.57
N THR A 160 2.30 -16.50 -19.37
CA THR A 160 3.25 -15.37 -19.37
C THR A 160 4.25 -15.48 -18.23
N LEU A 161 3.77 -15.74 -17.01
CA LEU A 161 4.64 -15.89 -15.85
C LEU A 161 5.51 -17.13 -15.95
N LEU A 162 4.98 -18.24 -16.44
CA LEU A 162 5.74 -19.47 -16.66
C LEU A 162 6.94 -19.20 -17.60
N GLN A 163 6.71 -18.56 -18.75
CA GLN A 163 7.75 -18.26 -19.72
C GLN A 163 8.84 -17.37 -19.12
N ASP A 164 8.48 -16.32 -18.39
CA ASP A 164 9.44 -15.44 -17.70
C ASP A 164 10.27 -16.21 -16.66
N LYS A 165 9.63 -17.09 -15.88
CA LYS A 165 10.34 -17.91 -14.87
C LYS A 165 11.29 -18.91 -15.50
N VAL A 166 10.86 -19.62 -16.55
CA VAL A 166 11.75 -20.57 -17.26
C VAL A 166 12.92 -19.84 -17.95
N ALA A 167 12.66 -18.69 -18.55
CA ALA A 167 13.73 -17.87 -19.13
C ALA A 167 14.80 -17.46 -18.09
N ARG A 168 14.37 -17.15 -16.86
CA ARG A 168 15.29 -16.85 -15.75
C ARG A 168 16.08 -18.08 -15.29
N MET A 169 15.43 -19.25 -15.20
CA MET A 169 16.11 -20.51 -14.90
C MET A 169 17.16 -20.81 -15.98
N ALA A 170 16.80 -20.68 -17.26
CA ALA A 170 17.65 -20.94 -18.39
C ALA A 170 18.83 -19.94 -18.55
N ALA A 171 18.76 -18.79 -17.90
CA ALA A 171 19.83 -17.79 -17.91
C ALA A 171 21.04 -18.20 -17.03
N ASP A 172 20.86 -19.12 -16.09
CA ASP A 172 21.96 -19.69 -15.30
C ASP A 172 22.49 -20.95 -15.99
N PRO A 173 23.76 -20.95 -16.42
CA PRO A 173 24.40 -22.11 -17.10
C PRO A 173 24.44 -23.38 -16.25
N ASN A 174 24.33 -23.26 -14.93
CA ASN A 174 24.30 -24.39 -13.99
C ASN A 174 22.89 -24.89 -13.70
N SER A 175 21.89 -24.30 -14.31
CA SER A 175 20.48 -24.64 -14.09
C SER A 175 20.14 -25.96 -14.77
N ASP A 176 19.40 -26.78 -14.03
CA ASP A 176 18.94 -28.11 -14.40
C ASP A 176 17.42 -28.02 -14.59
N VAL A 177 16.96 -27.67 -15.80
CA VAL A 177 15.57 -27.27 -16.03
C VAL A 177 14.70 -28.47 -16.43
N GLY A 178 13.81 -28.87 -15.52
CA GLY A 178 12.75 -29.85 -15.79
C GLY A 178 11.42 -29.18 -16.14
N LEU A 179 10.71 -29.71 -17.11
CA LEU A 179 9.34 -29.32 -17.48
C LEU A 179 8.41 -30.53 -17.43
N LEU A 180 7.24 -30.36 -16.81
CA LEU A 180 6.21 -31.35 -16.77
C LEU A 180 4.94 -30.77 -17.38
N LEU A 181 4.40 -31.39 -18.41
CA LEU A 181 3.09 -31.05 -18.99
C LEU A 181 2.07 -32.07 -18.51
N ILE A 182 1.01 -31.61 -17.91
CA ILE A 182 -0.07 -32.41 -17.31
C ILE A 182 -1.36 -32.10 -18.04
N ASP A 183 -2.10 -33.12 -18.42
CA ASP A 183 -3.41 -33.00 -19.05
C ASP A 183 -4.38 -33.98 -18.37
N LEU A 184 -5.57 -33.46 -17.98
CA LEU A 184 -6.61 -34.27 -17.35
C LEU A 184 -7.25 -35.23 -18.35
N ASP A 185 -7.14 -36.51 -18.06
CA ASP A 185 -7.73 -37.53 -18.91
C ASP A 185 -9.24 -37.38 -18.98
N ARG A 186 -9.80 -37.23 -20.19
CA ARG A 186 -11.22 -37.14 -20.46
C ARG A 186 -11.95 -35.98 -19.74
N PHE A 187 -11.29 -34.88 -19.47
CA PHE A 187 -11.90 -33.74 -18.80
C PHE A 187 -13.15 -33.22 -19.49
N LYS A 188 -13.23 -33.29 -20.82
CA LYS A 188 -14.46 -32.99 -21.57
C LYS A 188 -15.65 -33.83 -21.10
N GLN A 189 -15.44 -35.11 -20.79
CA GLN A 189 -16.54 -35.98 -20.31
C GLN A 189 -17.01 -35.58 -18.91
N ILE A 190 -16.14 -35.04 -18.08
CA ILE A 190 -16.50 -34.44 -16.77
C ILE A 190 -17.41 -33.25 -17.00
N ASN A 191 -17.02 -32.31 -17.87
CA ASN A 191 -17.83 -31.14 -18.20
C ASN A 191 -19.20 -31.55 -18.83
N ASP A 192 -19.20 -32.49 -19.77
CA ASP A 192 -20.41 -32.95 -20.45
C ASP A 192 -21.37 -33.69 -19.48
N GLY A 193 -20.83 -34.39 -18.48
CA GLY A 193 -21.60 -35.18 -17.52
C GLY A 193 -22.07 -34.44 -16.29
N TYR A 194 -21.21 -33.57 -15.72
CA TYR A 194 -21.44 -32.86 -14.44
C TYR A 194 -21.65 -31.36 -14.60
N GLY A 195 -21.39 -30.81 -15.79
CA GLY A 195 -21.46 -29.38 -16.06
C GLY A 195 -20.13 -28.62 -15.79
N HIS A 196 -19.97 -27.45 -16.43
CA HIS A 196 -18.74 -26.65 -16.35
C HIS A 196 -18.42 -26.20 -14.92
N ALA A 197 -19.40 -25.92 -14.07
CA ALA A 197 -19.15 -25.51 -12.69
C ALA A 197 -18.42 -26.60 -11.88
N VAL A 198 -18.77 -27.87 -12.07
CA VAL A 198 -18.06 -29.00 -11.46
C VAL A 198 -16.67 -29.19 -12.09
N GLY A 199 -16.56 -28.98 -13.40
CA GLY A 199 -15.26 -28.97 -14.06
C GLY A 199 -14.32 -27.89 -13.48
N ASP A 200 -14.81 -26.68 -13.19
CA ASP A 200 -14.06 -25.62 -12.54
C ASP A 200 -13.63 -26.02 -11.12
N GLU A 201 -14.51 -26.66 -10.34
CA GLU A 201 -14.15 -27.19 -9.01
C GLU A 201 -13.01 -28.22 -9.11
N VAL A 202 -13.08 -29.12 -10.12
CA VAL A 202 -12.02 -30.10 -10.39
C VAL A 202 -10.70 -29.43 -10.70
N LEU A 203 -10.68 -28.38 -11.52
CA LEU A 203 -9.46 -27.63 -11.87
C LEU A 203 -8.87 -26.91 -10.66
N VAL A 204 -9.69 -26.32 -9.81
CA VAL A 204 -9.24 -25.66 -8.56
C VAL A 204 -8.64 -26.68 -7.60
N GLU A 205 -9.30 -27.83 -7.42
CA GLU A 205 -8.79 -28.89 -6.54
C GLU A 205 -7.48 -29.48 -7.09
N LEU A 206 -7.37 -29.68 -8.39
CA LEU A 206 -6.13 -30.10 -9.03
C LEU A 206 -5.00 -29.11 -8.75
N ALA A 207 -5.27 -27.81 -8.87
CA ALA A 207 -4.28 -26.78 -8.55
C ALA A 207 -3.80 -26.87 -7.10
N ASN A 208 -4.70 -27.17 -6.15
CA ASN A 208 -4.34 -27.35 -4.74
C ASN A 208 -3.48 -28.59 -4.54
N ARG A 209 -3.87 -29.72 -5.11
CA ARG A 209 -3.07 -30.96 -5.04
C ARG A 209 -1.67 -30.80 -5.63
N LEU A 210 -1.54 -30.07 -6.73
CA LEU A 210 -0.24 -29.76 -7.32
C LEU A 210 0.62 -28.91 -6.37
N ARG A 211 0.04 -27.89 -5.71
CA ARG A 211 0.77 -27.08 -4.71
C ARG A 211 1.25 -27.93 -3.51
N GLU A 212 0.44 -28.88 -3.05
CA GLU A 212 0.79 -29.74 -1.92
C GLU A 212 1.80 -30.82 -2.31
N THR A 213 1.77 -31.29 -3.55
CA THR A 213 2.61 -32.39 -4.02
C THR A 213 3.99 -31.93 -4.44
N CYS A 214 4.12 -30.73 -5.01
CA CYS A 214 5.34 -30.22 -5.60
C CYS A 214 6.22 -29.48 -4.57
N PRO A 215 7.55 -29.44 -4.79
CA PRO A 215 8.44 -28.60 -4.00
C PRO A 215 8.03 -27.10 -4.03
N PRO A 216 8.30 -26.32 -2.96
CA PRO A 216 7.84 -24.94 -2.87
C PRO A 216 8.39 -23.99 -3.95
N ASP A 217 9.53 -24.33 -4.55
CA ASP A 217 10.20 -23.58 -5.61
C ASP A 217 9.73 -23.98 -7.04
N THR A 218 8.76 -24.88 -7.13
CA THR A 218 8.14 -25.27 -8.40
C THR A 218 7.27 -24.15 -8.96
N VAL A 219 7.45 -23.79 -10.20
CA VAL A 219 6.52 -22.92 -10.92
C VAL A 219 5.37 -23.78 -11.43
N ILE A 220 4.18 -23.60 -10.90
CA ILE A 220 2.98 -24.30 -11.32
C ILE A 220 2.12 -23.36 -12.13
N CYS A 221 1.79 -23.73 -13.35
CA CYS A 221 1.05 -22.90 -14.30
C CYS A 221 -0.16 -23.63 -14.82
N ARG A 222 -1.30 -22.95 -14.89
CA ARG A 222 -2.40 -23.38 -15.75
C ARG A 222 -2.15 -22.83 -17.15
N TYR A 223 -1.82 -23.71 -18.10
CA TYR A 223 -1.38 -23.33 -19.43
C TYR A 223 -2.56 -23.00 -20.36
N GLY A 224 -3.68 -23.70 -20.18
CA GLY A 224 -4.96 -23.45 -20.86
C GLY A 224 -5.93 -24.62 -20.68
N GLY A 225 -7.24 -24.35 -20.60
CA GLY A 225 -8.23 -25.40 -20.42
C GLY A 225 -7.95 -26.31 -19.24
N ASP A 226 -7.67 -27.58 -19.53
CA ASP A 226 -7.32 -28.68 -18.61
C ASP A 226 -5.82 -29.01 -18.58
N GLU A 227 -4.99 -28.18 -19.21
CA GLU A 227 -3.55 -28.37 -19.28
C GLU A 227 -2.82 -27.55 -18.19
N PHE A 228 -1.92 -28.22 -17.46
CA PHE A 228 -1.02 -27.60 -16.49
C PHE A 228 0.43 -27.85 -16.88
N VAL A 229 1.27 -26.85 -16.66
CA VAL A 229 2.72 -26.95 -16.92
C VAL A 229 3.48 -26.59 -15.66
N LEU A 230 4.38 -27.45 -15.26
CA LEU A 230 5.28 -27.22 -14.15
C LEU A 230 6.71 -27.01 -14.67
N ALA A 231 7.41 -26.08 -14.04
CA ALA A 231 8.85 -25.90 -14.28
C ALA A 231 9.61 -25.98 -12.95
N VAL A 232 10.68 -26.74 -12.93
CA VAL A 232 11.53 -26.96 -11.76
C VAL A 232 13.01 -26.83 -12.15
N ASN A 233 13.82 -26.39 -11.21
CA ASN A 233 15.28 -26.42 -11.35
C ASN A 233 15.81 -27.63 -10.58
N ARG A 234 15.71 -28.83 -11.19
CA ARG A 234 16.07 -30.13 -10.60
C ARG A 234 16.56 -31.07 -11.66
N ASP A 235 17.40 -32.02 -11.23
CA ASP A 235 17.89 -33.12 -12.06
C ASP A 235 16.76 -34.04 -12.56
N TYR A 236 17.11 -34.84 -13.55
CA TYR A 236 16.21 -35.78 -14.21
C TYR A 236 15.48 -36.74 -13.25
N HIS A 237 16.19 -37.29 -12.25
CA HIS A 237 15.60 -38.23 -11.28
C HIS A 237 14.55 -37.55 -10.40
N THR A 238 14.85 -36.36 -9.93
CA THR A 238 13.91 -35.56 -9.13
C THR A 238 12.66 -35.18 -9.96
N VAL A 239 12.83 -34.86 -11.24
CA VAL A 239 11.72 -34.60 -12.15
C VAL A 239 10.81 -35.84 -12.29
N ALA A 240 11.43 -37.04 -12.43
CA ALA A 240 10.70 -38.31 -12.46
C ALA A 240 9.89 -38.57 -11.18
N GLU A 241 10.51 -38.34 -10.03
CA GLU A 241 9.84 -38.50 -8.72
C GLU A 241 8.66 -37.54 -8.58
N ILE A 242 8.80 -36.29 -8.99
CA ILE A 242 7.72 -35.30 -8.98
C ILE A 242 6.57 -35.77 -9.90
N ALA A 243 6.88 -36.20 -11.12
CA ALA A 243 5.88 -36.71 -12.06
C ALA A 243 5.12 -37.91 -11.48
N HIS A 244 5.83 -38.87 -10.89
CA HIS A 244 5.23 -40.03 -10.24
C HIS A 244 4.29 -39.65 -9.10
N ARG A 245 4.74 -38.74 -8.21
CA ARG A 245 3.92 -38.24 -7.08
C ARG A 245 2.66 -37.54 -7.57
N ILE A 246 2.74 -36.76 -8.64
CA ILE A 246 1.59 -36.06 -9.25
C ILE A 246 0.58 -37.09 -9.77
N VAL A 247 1.02 -38.08 -10.52
CA VAL A 247 0.13 -39.14 -11.04
C VAL A 247 -0.59 -39.87 -9.90
N LEU A 248 0.12 -40.13 -8.79
CA LEU A 248 -0.50 -40.78 -7.61
C LEU A 248 -1.50 -39.85 -6.92
N ALA A 249 -1.19 -38.60 -6.70
CA ALA A 249 -2.05 -37.60 -6.05
C ALA A 249 -3.37 -37.36 -6.84
N LEU A 250 -3.35 -37.63 -8.16
CA LEU A 250 -4.50 -37.45 -9.02
C LEU A 250 -5.32 -38.74 -9.24
N ARG A 251 -5.03 -39.82 -8.50
CA ARG A 251 -5.86 -41.04 -8.51
C ARG A 251 -7.09 -40.93 -7.61
N ASP A 252 -7.01 -40.13 -6.56
CA ASP A 252 -8.13 -39.95 -5.65
C ASP A 252 -9.21 -39.06 -6.27
N PRO A 253 -10.47 -39.41 -6.11
CA PRO A 253 -11.58 -38.61 -6.62
C PRO A 253 -11.52 -37.17 -6.06
N VAL A 254 -11.97 -36.21 -6.87
CA VAL A 254 -12.19 -34.84 -6.41
C VAL A 254 -13.59 -34.76 -5.79
N TRP A 255 -13.67 -34.26 -4.57
CA TRP A 255 -14.95 -33.99 -3.92
C TRP A 255 -15.51 -32.65 -4.40
N SER A 256 -16.59 -32.74 -5.19
CA SER A 256 -17.30 -31.59 -5.76
C SER A 256 -18.69 -31.43 -5.15
N THR A 257 -19.36 -30.35 -5.51
CA THR A 257 -20.79 -30.13 -5.17
C THR A 257 -21.72 -31.24 -5.72
N ALA A 258 -21.29 -31.96 -6.76
CA ALA A 258 -22.00 -33.11 -7.31
C ALA A 258 -21.59 -34.46 -6.66
N GLY A 259 -20.74 -34.45 -5.66
CA GLY A 259 -20.14 -35.62 -5.02
C GLY A 259 -18.76 -35.98 -5.59
N PRO A 260 -18.28 -37.22 -5.37
CA PRO A 260 -16.94 -37.64 -5.80
C PRO A 260 -16.85 -37.78 -7.31
N VAL A 261 -15.98 -37.01 -7.96
CA VAL A 261 -15.68 -37.04 -9.40
C VAL A 261 -14.37 -37.79 -9.61
N PRO A 262 -14.37 -38.94 -10.33
CA PRO A 262 -13.13 -39.63 -10.68
C PRO A 262 -12.29 -38.78 -11.63
N VAL A 263 -11.02 -38.59 -11.29
CA VAL A 263 -10.06 -37.84 -12.11
C VAL A 263 -8.83 -38.71 -12.37
N SER A 264 -8.13 -38.42 -13.46
CA SER A 264 -6.77 -38.90 -13.72
C SER A 264 -6.07 -37.96 -14.67
N ALA A 265 -4.75 -38.04 -14.73
CA ALA A 265 -3.97 -37.24 -15.65
C ALA A 265 -2.89 -38.06 -16.34
N SER A 266 -2.54 -37.61 -17.54
CA SER A 266 -1.33 -38.00 -18.27
C SER A 266 -0.29 -36.92 -18.14
N VAL A 267 0.95 -37.30 -17.83
CA VAL A 267 2.05 -36.37 -17.59
C VAL A 267 3.18 -36.66 -18.58
N GLY A 268 3.59 -35.64 -19.33
CA GLY A 268 4.79 -35.71 -20.14
C GLY A 268 5.90 -34.87 -19.53
N THR A 269 7.11 -35.43 -19.48
CA THR A 269 8.27 -34.75 -18.90
C THR A 269 9.35 -34.52 -19.92
N ALA A 270 10.04 -33.40 -19.82
CA ALA A 270 11.25 -33.09 -20.55
C ALA A 270 12.26 -32.43 -19.64
N HIS A 271 13.54 -32.69 -19.90
CA HIS A 271 14.61 -32.20 -19.08
C HIS A 271 15.70 -31.56 -19.96
N ASN A 272 16.32 -30.49 -19.44
CA ASN A 272 17.43 -29.79 -20.08
C ASN A 272 18.58 -29.68 -19.07
N PRO A 273 19.66 -30.50 -19.27
CA PRO A 273 20.75 -30.55 -18.31
C PRO A 273 21.59 -29.28 -18.29
N PRO A 274 22.36 -29.03 -17.23
CA PRO A 274 23.25 -27.90 -17.11
C PRO A 274 24.23 -27.81 -18.29
N GLY A 275 24.60 -26.60 -18.69
CA GLY A 275 25.55 -26.34 -19.78
C GLY A 275 24.94 -26.50 -21.17
N THR A 276 23.67 -26.87 -21.30
CA THR A 276 22.98 -26.95 -22.59
C THR A 276 22.09 -25.72 -22.80
N ARG A 277 21.88 -25.32 -24.06
CA ARG A 277 20.98 -24.22 -24.36
C ARG A 277 19.55 -24.65 -24.12
N CYS A 278 18.89 -24.00 -23.15
CA CYS A 278 17.50 -24.24 -22.86
C CYS A 278 16.60 -23.32 -23.69
N ASP A 279 15.74 -23.90 -24.52
CA ASP A 279 14.67 -23.22 -25.24
C ASP A 279 13.32 -23.70 -24.70
N PHE A 280 12.53 -22.81 -24.17
CA PHE A 280 11.20 -23.13 -23.61
C PHE A 280 10.29 -23.83 -24.63
N THR A 281 10.29 -23.37 -25.87
CA THR A 281 9.43 -23.93 -26.93
C THR A 281 9.85 -25.35 -27.28
N ASP A 282 11.13 -25.63 -27.34
CA ASP A 282 11.63 -26.98 -27.57
C ASP A 282 11.33 -27.91 -26.37
N LEU A 283 11.60 -27.43 -25.18
CA LEU A 283 11.32 -28.18 -23.94
C LEU A 283 9.84 -28.53 -23.80
N LEU A 284 8.94 -27.58 -24.06
CA LEU A 284 7.50 -27.80 -24.06
C LEU A 284 7.08 -28.82 -25.14
N ARG A 285 7.63 -28.71 -26.35
CA ARG A 285 7.36 -29.64 -27.45
C ARG A 285 7.81 -31.08 -27.15
N ARG A 286 8.90 -31.25 -26.41
CA ARG A 286 9.39 -32.56 -25.94
C ARG A 286 8.46 -33.13 -24.89
N ALA A 287 8.05 -32.31 -23.90
CA ALA A 287 7.08 -32.70 -22.88
C ALA A 287 5.71 -33.08 -23.50
N ASP A 288 5.22 -32.34 -24.48
CA ASP A 288 3.97 -32.63 -25.19
C ASP A 288 3.99 -34.01 -25.88
N ARG A 289 5.08 -34.34 -26.61
CA ARG A 289 5.23 -35.67 -27.20
C ARG A 289 5.25 -36.79 -26.17
N ALA A 290 5.93 -36.58 -25.04
CA ALA A 290 5.92 -37.55 -23.94
C ALA A 290 4.54 -37.71 -23.33
N MET A 291 3.80 -36.62 -23.11
CA MET A 291 2.42 -36.66 -22.63
C MET A 291 1.49 -37.43 -23.60
N TYR A 292 1.63 -37.20 -24.89
CA TYR A 292 0.88 -37.94 -25.89
C TYR A 292 1.20 -39.44 -25.84
N SER A 293 2.45 -39.85 -25.64
CA SER A 293 2.85 -41.23 -25.42
C SER A 293 2.22 -41.81 -24.16
N ALA A 294 2.17 -41.05 -23.05
CA ALA A 294 1.48 -41.47 -21.83
C ALA A 294 -0.02 -41.67 -22.06
N LYS A 295 -0.70 -40.80 -22.82
CA LYS A 295 -2.12 -40.91 -23.19
C LYS A 295 -2.41 -42.16 -24.06
N THR A 296 -1.58 -42.38 -25.10
CA THR A 296 -1.77 -43.54 -26.02
C THR A 296 -1.51 -44.88 -25.36
N ALA A 297 -0.64 -44.91 -24.33
CA ALA A 297 -0.39 -46.06 -23.48
C ALA A 297 -1.50 -46.34 -22.43
N GLY A 298 -2.62 -45.60 -22.48
CA GLY A 298 -3.80 -45.83 -21.63
C GLY A 298 -4.04 -44.73 -20.57
N GLY A 299 -3.23 -43.68 -20.53
CA GLY A 299 -3.33 -42.58 -19.55
C GLY A 299 -2.94 -42.99 -18.13
N ARG A 300 -3.20 -42.13 -17.15
CA ARG A 300 -2.92 -42.36 -15.70
C ARG A 300 -1.46 -42.62 -15.37
N ARG A 301 -0.54 -42.07 -16.16
CA ARG A 301 0.91 -42.29 -16.07
C ARG A 301 1.69 -41.09 -16.51
N PHE A 302 2.98 -41.16 -16.28
CA PHE A 302 3.89 -40.24 -16.89
C PHE A 302 4.81 -40.92 -17.93
N ALA A 303 5.36 -40.14 -18.84
CA ALA A 303 6.39 -40.57 -19.78
C ALA A 303 7.44 -39.50 -19.92
N PHE A 304 8.66 -39.91 -20.28
CA PHE A 304 9.78 -39.03 -20.64
C PHE A 304 9.92 -38.85 -22.15
N SER A 305 10.49 -37.71 -22.54
CA SER A 305 10.87 -37.53 -23.96
C SER A 305 12.04 -38.43 -24.29
N ASP A 306 11.96 -39.09 -25.46
CA ASP A 306 12.94 -40.09 -25.95
C ASP A 306 14.41 -39.59 -26.05
N SER A 307 14.65 -38.30 -25.86
CA SER A 307 16.00 -37.70 -25.88
C SER A 307 16.71 -37.73 -24.54
N ASP A 308 16.04 -38.15 -23.47
CA ASP A 308 16.52 -37.87 -22.11
C ASP A 308 17.12 -39.09 -21.37
N ASP A 309 16.81 -40.31 -21.65
CA ASP A 309 17.59 -41.52 -21.33
C ASP A 309 16.83 -42.85 -21.65
N PRO A 310 17.48 -43.84 -22.31
CA PRO A 310 16.85 -45.15 -22.65
C PRO A 310 16.81 -46.16 -21.47
N GLU A 311 17.41 -45.89 -20.32
CA GLU A 311 17.49 -46.89 -19.23
C GLU A 311 16.32 -46.88 -18.24
N ILE A 312 15.36 -45.93 -18.26
CA ILE A 312 14.34 -45.79 -17.23
C ILE A 312 12.97 -46.36 -17.65
N ASP A 313 12.75 -46.77 -18.87
CA ASP A 313 11.54 -47.51 -19.29
C ASP A 313 11.36 -48.85 -18.51
N ALA A 314 12.37 -49.29 -17.77
CA ALA A 314 12.36 -50.56 -17.02
C ALA A 314 11.79 -50.41 -15.57
N VAL A 315 11.53 -49.20 -15.03
CA VAL A 315 11.05 -49.02 -13.66
C VAL A 315 9.54 -48.70 -13.57
N ALA A 316 8.88 -48.46 -14.70
CA ALA A 316 7.42 -48.09 -14.75
C ALA A 316 6.50 -49.27 -15.07
N GLY A 317 6.88 -50.52 -14.75
CA GLY A 317 6.06 -51.72 -14.85
C GLY A 317 5.30 -52.07 -13.58
#